data_87109a1a824fe045ed57381392cad841
#
_entry.id   87109a1a824fe045ed57381392cad841
#
_cell.length_a   1.000
_cell.length_b   1.000
_cell.length_c   1.000
_cell.angle_alpha   90.00
_cell.angle_beta   90.00
_cell.angle_gamma   90.00
#
_symmetry.space_group_name_H-M   'P 1'
#
loop_
_entity.id
_entity.type
_entity.pdbx_description
1 polymer ?
#
loop_
_entity_poly.entity_id
_entity_poly.type
_entity_poly.pdbx_seq_one_letter_code
_entity_poly.pdbx_strand_id
1 'polypeptide(L)'
;MPGTSNSIGRDYSDPGWKLLDAARERLRLTSTLPEIVEIVRATARSVASADGVTFVLRENDQCHYIDEDAISPLWKGQRFPLTECISGWSMIHGQTAAIEDITLDPRIPQHAYRPTFVKSLIMAPAGHDAAIGAYWRDRRAFTPREVALIEALAAAVAEAMAKAKAA
;
A
#
# COMPACT_ATOMS: atom_id res chain seq x y z
N MET A 1 29.94 -3.58 -25.13
CA MET A 1 29.32 -4.30 -24.00
C MET A 1 27.91 -3.80 -23.85
N PRO A 2 26.95 -4.65 -24.14
CA PRO A 2 25.56 -4.24 -23.90
C PRO A 2 25.38 -4.04 -22.41
N GLY A 3 24.87 -2.89 -22.05
CA GLY A 3 24.49 -2.62 -20.68
C GLY A 3 23.52 -3.67 -20.20
N THR A 4 23.82 -4.29 -19.09
CA THR A 4 22.86 -5.15 -18.40
C THR A 4 21.67 -4.28 -18.05
N SER A 5 20.64 -4.36 -18.85
CA SER A 5 19.31 -3.94 -18.46
C SER A 5 18.97 -4.74 -17.20
N ASN A 6 19.01 -4.10 -16.07
CA ASN A 6 18.54 -4.64 -14.82
C ASN A 6 17.00 -4.62 -14.87
N SER A 7 16.43 -5.32 -15.84
CA SER A 7 15.08 -5.79 -15.68
C SER A 7 15.15 -6.79 -14.53
N ILE A 8 14.63 -6.40 -13.37
CA ILE A 8 14.23 -7.38 -12.36
C ILE A 8 13.23 -8.25 -13.08
N GLY A 9 13.72 -9.35 -13.69
CA GLY A 9 12.91 -10.25 -14.46
C GLY A 9 11.81 -10.76 -13.54
N ARG A 10 10.55 -10.58 -13.95
CA ARG A 10 9.43 -11.16 -13.23
C ARG A 10 9.69 -12.66 -13.12
N ASP A 11 9.97 -13.10 -11.91
CA ASP A 11 10.00 -14.52 -11.63
C ASP A 11 8.56 -15.02 -11.56
N TYR A 12 8.07 -15.57 -12.66
CA TYR A 12 6.72 -16.09 -12.75
C TYR A 12 6.44 -17.28 -11.82
N SER A 13 7.48 -17.85 -11.19
CA SER A 13 7.33 -18.86 -10.14
C SER A 13 7.10 -18.25 -8.76
N ASP A 14 7.35 -16.95 -8.57
CA ASP A 14 7.19 -16.26 -7.31
C ASP A 14 5.70 -16.14 -6.92
N PRO A 15 5.29 -16.66 -5.76
CA PRO A 15 3.90 -16.61 -5.34
C PRO A 15 3.35 -15.18 -5.22
N GLY A 16 4.18 -14.23 -4.79
CA GLY A 16 3.76 -12.82 -4.65
C GLY A 16 3.39 -12.21 -5.99
N TRP A 17 4.20 -12.43 -7.03
CA TRP A 17 3.90 -11.94 -8.37
C TRP A 17 2.69 -12.62 -8.99
N LYS A 18 2.48 -13.92 -8.73
CA LYS A 18 1.26 -14.62 -9.17
C LYS A 18 0.00 -14.06 -8.54
N LEU A 19 0.04 -13.79 -7.23
CA LEU A 19 -1.07 -13.19 -6.51
C LEU A 19 -1.34 -11.77 -7.00
N LEU A 20 -0.29 -10.99 -7.25
CA LEU A 20 -0.41 -9.66 -7.81
C LEU A 20 -1.06 -9.68 -9.19
N ASP A 21 -0.63 -10.57 -10.09
CA ASP A 21 -1.20 -10.67 -11.43
C ASP A 21 -2.69 -11.03 -11.38
N ALA A 22 -3.10 -11.92 -10.47
CA ALA A 22 -4.50 -12.24 -10.25
C ALA A 22 -5.30 -11.03 -9.73
N ALA A 23 -4.74 -10.27 -8.80
CA ALA A 23 -5.37 -9.04 -8.31
C ALA A 23 -5.50 -7.98 -9.41
N ARG A 24 -4.46 -7.80 -10.22
CA ARG A 24 -4.48 -6.90 -11.38
C ARG A 24 -5.58 -7.24 -12.36
N GLU A 25 -5.76 -8.52 -12.66
CA GLU A 25 -6.80 -8.97 -13.58
C GLU A 25 -8.20 -8.62 -13.05
N ARG A 26 -8.42 -8.85 -11.75
CA ARG A 26 -9.67 -8.45 -11.10
C ARG A 26 -9.88 -6.92 -11.15
N LEU A 27 -8.83 -6.14 -10.89
CA LEU A 27 -8.88 -4.68 -10.93
C LEU A 27 -9.21 -4.15 -12.34
N ARG A 28 -8.73 -4.80 -13.40
CA ARG A 28 -9.06 -4.41 -14.79
C ARG A 28 -10.54 -4.55 -15.10
N LEU A 29 -11.24 -5.45 -14.43
CA LEU A 29 -12.65 -5.72 -14.63
C LEU A 29 -13.56 -4.87 -13.74
N THR A 30 -13.01 -4.05 -12.85
CA THR A 30 -13.79 -3.17 -11.97
C THR A 30 -14.17 -1.87 -12.66
N SER A 31 -15.30 -1.30 -12.22
CA SER A 31 -15.77 -0.01 -12.68
C SER A 31 -16.14 0.95 -11.54
N THR A 32 -16.08 0.49 -10.30
CA THR A 32 -16.49 1.29 -9.13
C THR A 32 -15.47 1.24 -8.01
N LEU A 33 -15.42 2.30 -7.21
CA LEU A 33 -14.55 2.37 -6.03
C LEU A 33 -14.84 1.25 -5.00
N PRO A 34 -16.12 0.95 -4.66
CA PRO A 34 -16.38 -0.17 -3.75
C PRO A 34 -15.81 -1.51 -4.21
N GLU A 35 -15.85 -1.80 -5.50
CA GLU A 35 -15.23 -3.02 -6.05
C GLU A 35 -13.71 -3.01 -5.89
N ILE A 36 -13.06 -1.87 -6.11
CA ILE A 36 -11.62 -1.71 -5.93
C ILE A 36 -11.24 -1.95 -4.47
N VAL A 37 -11.97 -1.35 -3.54
CA VAL A 37 -11.76 -1.52 -2.09
C VAL A 37 -11.85 -3.00 -1.69
N GLU A 38 -12.86 -3.69 -2.19
CA GLU A 38 -13.07 -5.12 -1.93
C GLU A 38 -11.88 -5.97 -2.41
N ILE A 39 -11.38 -5.71 -3.61
CA ILE A 39 -10.24 -6.45 -4.18
C ILE A 39 -8.98 -6.20 -3.35
N VAL A 40 -8.69 -4.95 -2.99
CA VAL A 40 -7.53 -4.62 -2.16
C VAL A 40 -7.62 -5.33 -0.82
N ARG A 41 -8.76 -5.28 -0.15
CA ARG A 41 -8.99 -5.97 1.12
C ARG A 41 -8.79 -7.48 1.00
N ALA A 42 -9.23 -8.08 -0.10
CA ALA A 42 -9.16 -9.52 -0.31
C ALA A 42 -7.77 -10.02 -0.73
N THR A 43 -6.91 -9.17 -1.31
CA THR A 43 -5.69 -9.63 -2.00
C THR A 43 -4.40 -9.03 -1.46
N ALA A 44 -4.40 -7.79 -1.01
CA ALA A 44 -3.18 -7.04 -0.74
C ALA A 44 -2.29 -7.67 0.34
N ARG A 45 -2.88 -8.17 1.40
CA ARG A 45 -2.13 -8.77 2.51
C ARG A 45 -1.36 -10.01 2.05
N SER A 46 -1.97 -10.85 1.23
CA SER A 46 -1.31 -12.04 0.67
C SER A 46 -0.22 -11.67 -0.35
N VAL A 47 -0.47 -10.67 -1.20
CA VAL A 47 0.54 -10.16 -2.15
C VAL A 47 1.78 -9.68 -1.39
N ALA A 48 1.59 -8.92 -0.33
CA ALA A 48 2.67 -8.35 0.47
C ALA A 48 3.31 -9.34 1.45
N SER A 49 2.66 -10.46 1.76
CA SER A 49 3.02 -11.31 2.91
C SER A 49 3.10 -10.50 4.20
N ALA A 50 2.12 -9.65 4.43
CA ALA A 50 2.11 -8.71 5.55
C ALA A 50 1.21 -9.20 6.70
N ASP A 51 1.42 -8.64 7.89
CA ASP A 51 0.54 -8.85 9.04
C ASP A 51 -0.69 -7.95 8.99
N GLY A 52 -0.65 -6.92 8.18
CA GLY A 52 -1.80 -6.06 7.93
C GLY A 52 -1.60 -5.20 6.70
N VAL A 53 -2.71 -4.77 6.12
CA VAL A 53 -2.74 -3.79 5.03
C VAL A 53 -3.85 -2.77 5.28
N THR A 54 -3.66 -1.56 4.78
CA THR A 54 -4.67 -0.51 4.76
C THR A 54 -4.86 0.03 3.36
N PHE A 55 -6.08 0.44 3.06
CA PHE A 55 -6.39 1.24 1.89
C PHE A 55 -6.81 2.63 2.34
N VAL A 56 -6.04 3.63 1.92
CA VAL A 56 -6.21 5.03 2.35
C VAL A 56 -6.63 5.87 1.17
N LEU A 57 -7.69 6.65 1.34
CA LEU A 57 -8.13 7.64 0.35
C LEU A 57 -7.80 9.05 0.82
N ARG A 58 -7.42 9.90 -0.12
CA ARG A 58 -7.36 11.33 0.11
C ARG A 58 -8.74 11.94 -0.06
N GLU A 59 -9.23 12.59 0.97
CA GLU A 59 -10.47 13.34 0.97
C GLU A 59 -10.16 14.77 1.41
N ASN A 60 -10.06 15.70 0.45
CA ASN A 60 -9.59 17.06 0.69
C ASN A 60 -8.18 17.04 1.32
N ASP A 61 -8.03 17.57 2.54
CA ASP A 61 -6.76 17.61 3.25
C ASP A 61 -6.63 16.51 4.30
N GLN A 62 -7.40 15.42 4.15
CA GLN A 62 -7.39 14.31 5.09
C GLN A 62 -7.07 12.99 4.41
N CYS A 63 -6.43 12.09 5.16
CA CYS A 63 -6.31 10.68 4.85
C CYS A 63 -7.45 9.94 5.52
N HIS A 64 -8.32 9.30 4.73
CA HIS A 64 -9.39 8.47 5.22
C HIS A 64 -9.00 7.00 5.07
N TYR A 65 -8.81 6.30 6.18
CA TYR A 65 -8.51 4.86 6.21
C TYR A 65 -9.78 4.08 5.99
N ILE A 66 -10.12 3.82 4.72
CA ILE A 66 -11.45 3.32 4.37
C ILE A 66 -11.62 1.83 4.60
N ASP A 67 -10.55 1.04 4.52
CA ASP A 67 -10.61 -0.38 4.81
C ASP A 67 -9.25 -0.93 5.20
N GLU A 68 -9.26 -2.11 5.79
CA GLU A 68 -8.06 -2.83 6.21
C GLU A 68 -8.29 -4.33 6.27
N ASP A 69 -7.20 -5.09 6.18
CA ASP A 69 -7.13 -6.51 6.48
C ASP A 69 -5.89 -6.72 7.36
N ALA A 70 -6.07 -7.07 8.62
CA ALA A 70 -4.97 -7.12 9.59
C ALA A 70 -5.21 -8.16 10.68
N ILE A 71 -4.10 -8.61 11.29
CA ILE A 71 -4.15 -9.59 12.41
C ILE A 71 -4.82 -9.02 13.66
N SER A 72 -4.83 -7.69 13.81
CA SER A 72 -5.60 -6.97 14.83
C SER A 72 -5.93 -5.57 14.31
N PRO A 73 -6.92 -4.88 14.90
CA PRO A 73 -7.40 -3.61 14.38
C PRO A 73 -6.31 -2.55 14.28
N LEU A 74 -6.32 -1.78 13.17
CA LEU A 74 -5.45 -0.66 12.92
C LEU A 74 -6.26 0.65 13.03
N TRP A 75 -6.67 1.22 11.89
CA TRP A 75 -7.27 2.57 11.85
C TRP A 75 -8.53 2.65 10.97
N LYS A 76 -9.15 1.54 10.63
CA LYS A 76 -10.33 1.55 9.75
C LYS A 76 -11.39 2.55 10.23
N GLY A 77 -11.84 3.39 9.32
CA GLY A 77 -12.84 4.42 9.58
C GLY A 77 -12.29 5.71 10.14
N GLN A 78 -11.01 5.78 10.49
CA GLN A 78 -10.40 6.98 11.03
C GLN A 78 -9.89 7.91 9.93
N ARG A 79 -9.84 9.21 10.26
CA ARG A 79 -9.30 10.25 9.41
C ARG A 79 -8.18 10.97 10.13
N PHE A 80 -7.14 11.29 9.39
CA PHE A 80 -5.99 12.04 9.89
C PHE A 80 -5.69 13.19 8.94
N PRO A 81 -5.20 14.34 9.45
CA PRO A 81 -4.71 15.39 8.56
C PRO A 81 -3.64 14.87 7.61
N LEU A 82 -3.70 15.28 6.36
CA LEU A 82 -2.80 14.82 5.30
C LEU A 82 -1.32 14.98 5.64
N THR A 83 -0.98 16.05 6.39
CA THR A 83 0.39 16.37 6.78
C THR A 83 0.86 15.68 8.06
N GLU A 84 0.00 14.91 8.72
CA GLU A 84 0.28 14.29 10.02
C GLU A 84 0.33 12.76 9.96
N CYS A 85 0.38 12.18 8.77
CA CYS A 85 0.45 10.73 8.61
C CYS A 85 1.36 10.33 7.45
N ILE A 86 1.91 9.12 7.52
CA ILE A 86 2.84 8.62 6.49
C ILE A 86 2.15 8.42 5.14
N SER A 87 0.88 8.06 5.13
CA SER A 87 0.10 7.95 3.89
C SER A 87 -0.03 9.29 3.18
N GLY A 88 -0.27 10.36 3.93
CA GLY A 88 -0.28 11.73 3.40
C GLY A 88 1.08 12.15 2.84
N TRP A 89 2.14 11.87 3.57
CA TRP A 89 3.51 12.13 3.10
C TRP A 89 3.76 11.44 1.75
N SER A 90 3.39 10.17 1.65
CA SER A 90 3.58 9.38 0.43
C SER A 90 2.80 9.95 -0.76
N MET A 91 1.55 10.36 -0.55
CA MET A 91 0.72 10.96 -1.60
C MET A 91 1.24 12.34 -2.03
N ILE A 92 1.64 13.19 -1.09
CA ILE A 92 2.18 14.53 -1.38
C ILE A 92 3.47 14.44 -2.18
N HIS A 93 4.39 13.57 -1.79
CA HIS A 93 5.71 13.47 -2.41
C HIS A 93 5.75 12.51 -3.61
N GLY A 94 4.70 11.72 -3.81
CA GLY A 94 4.68 10.69 -4.86
C GLY A 94 5.76 9.64 -4.67
N GLN A 95 6.08 9.30 -3.42
CA GLN A 95 7.16 8.40 -3.06
C GLN A 95 6.71 7.31 -2.10
N THR A 96 7.26 6.12 -2.28
CA THR A 96 7.09 5.03 -1.34
C THR A 96 7.96 5.26 -0.11
N ALA A 97 7.38 5.05 1.07
CA ALA A 97 8.12 5.00 2.32
C ALA A 97 8.29 3.55 2.75
N ALA A 98 9.54 3.08 2.86
CA ALA A 98 9.86 1.78 3.40
C ALA A 98 10.58 1.99 4.73
N ILE A 99 9.92 1.68 5.83
CA ILE A 99 10.36 2.00 7.19
C ILE A 99 10.62 0.73 7.97
N GLU A 100 11.89 0.47 8.26
CA GLU A 100 12.33 -0.76 8.94
C GLU A 100 12.00 -0.75 10.44
N ASP A 101 11.98 0.42 11.05
CA ASP A 101 11.64 0.65 12.45
C ASP A 101 10.88 1.96 12.59
N ILE A 102 9.59 1.88 12.87
CA ILE A 102 8.73 3.07 12.96
C ILE A 102 9.11 4.01 14.12
N THR A 103 9.77 3.50 15.15
CA THR A 103 10.15 4.34 16.31
C THR A 103 11.28 5.31 15.99
N LEU A 104 12.01 5.10 14.90
CA LEU A 104 13.14 5.92 14.47
C LEU A 104 12.76 6.93 13.37
N ASP A 105 11.55 6.87 12.86
CA ASP A 105 11.14 7.73 11.74
C ASP A 105 10.25 8.89 12.24
N PRO A 106 10.70 10.15 12.07
CA PRO A 106 9.95 11.32 12.56
C PRO A 106 8.64 11.58 11.81
N ARG A 107 8.43 10.95 10.66
CA ARG A 107 7.17 11.09 9.90
C ARG A 107 6.03 10.28 10.51
N ILE A 108 6.33 9.34 11.41
CA ILE A 108 5.34 8.47 12.03
C ILE A 108 4.70 9.17 13.24
N PRO A 109 3.37 9.30 13.25
CA PRO A 109 2.65 9.80 14.42
C PRO A 109 2.62 8.71 15.50
N GLN A 110 3.60 8.73 16.40
CA GLN A 110 3.85 7.65 17.36
C GLN A 110 2.61 7.30 18.20
N HIS A 111 1.82 8.29 18.59
CA HIS A 111 0.62 8.08 19.41
C HIS A 111 -0.44 7.21 18.69
N ALA A 112 -0.53 7.31 17.36
CA ALA A 112 -1.47 6.51 16.57
C ALA A 112 -0.99 5.07 16.37
N TYR A 113 0.32 4.84 16.41
CA TYR A 113 0.95 3.53 16.19
C TYR A 113 1.13 2.71 17.46
N ARG A 114 1.32 3.36 18.62
CA ARG A 114 1.55 2.68 19.90
C ARG A 114 0.52 1.61 20.26
N PRO A 115 -0.78 1.82 20.04
CA PRO A 115 -1.77 0.80 20.37
C PRO A 115 -1.77 -0.40 19.41
N THR A 116 -1.02 -0.35 18.30
CA THR A 116 -1.03 -1.35 17.24
C THR A 116 0.17 -2.29 17.33
N PHE A 117 0.10 -3.39 16.57
CA PHE A 117 1.22 -4.33 16.44
C PHE A 117 2.39 -3.80 15.61
N VAL A 118 2.21 -2.72 14.87
CA VAL A 118 3.14 -2.30 13.81
C VAL A 118 4.52 -1.93 14.35
N LYS A 119 5.56 -2.52 13.72
CA LYS A 119 6.97 -2.21 13.96
C LYS A 119 7.68 -1.72 12.70
N SER A 120 7.21 -2.16 11.54
CA SER A 120 7.75 -1.77 10.24
C SER A 120 6.63 -1.67 9.21
N LEU A 121 6.84 -0.90 8.15
CA LEU A 121 5.83 -0.72 7.12
C LEU A 121 6.41 -0.35 5.76
N ILE A 122 5.61 -0.59 4.73
CA ILE A 122 5.78 0.00 3.40
C ILE A 122 4.49 0.75 3.07
N MET A 123 4.61 2.02 2.72
CA MET A 123 3.48 2.86 2.29
C MET A 123 3.74 3.31 0.86
N ALA A 124 2.94 2.82 -0.08
CA ALA A 124 3.07 3.16 -1.50
C ALA A 124 1.92 4.05 -1.96
N PRO A 125 2.19 5.18 -2.64
CA PRO A 125 1.13 6.00 -3.18
C PRO A 125 0.48 5.31 -4.37
N ALA A 126 -0.84 5.44 -4.47
CA ALA A 126 -1.63 5.02 -5.63
C ALA A 126 -2.11 6.29 -6.34
N GLY A 127 -1.23 6.90 -7.13
CA GLY A 127 -1.43 8.24 -7.64
C GLY A 127 -1.37 9.28 -6.51
N HIS A 128 -2.12 10.37 -6.67
CA HIS A 128 -2.18 11.44 -5.66
C HIS A 128 -3.36 11.30 -4.69
N ASP A 129 -4.28 10.40 -4.97
CA ASP A 129 -5.58 10.33 -4.28
C ASP A 129 -5.72 9.13 -3.34
N ALA A 130 -4.76 8.23 -3.34
CA ALA A 130 -4.81 7.03 -2.51
C ALA A 130 -3.41 6.54 -2.14
N ALA A 131 -3.36 5.64 -1.15
CA ALA A 131 -2.16 4.93 -0.76
C ALA A 131 -2.51 3.54 -0.25
N ILE A 132 -1.58 2.60 -0.43
CA ILE A 132 -1.66 1.24 0.11
C ILE A 132 -0.56 1.09 1.15
N GLY A 133 -0.93 0.78 2.37
CA GLY A 133 0.00 0.48 3.46
C GLY A 133 0.08 -1.01 3.73
N ALA A 134 1.29 -1.51 3.91
CA ALA A 134 1.54 -2.87 4.37
C ALA A 134 2.37 -2.81 5.66
N TYR A 135 2.00 -3.62 6.65
CA TYR A 135 2.50 -3.50 8.02
C TYR A 135 2.93 -4.85 8.58
N TRP A 136 4.02 -4.84 9.36
CA TRP A 136 4.55 -6.03 10.02
C TRP A 136 4.78 -5.79 11.50
N ARG A 137 4.59 -6.83 12.29
CA ARG A 137 4.79 -6.81 13.75
C ARG A 137 6.26 -6.91 14.19
N ASP A 138 7.15 -7.15 13.24
CA ASP A 138 8.59 -7.22 13.47
C ASP A 138 9.30 -6.07 12.77
N ARG A 139 10.40 -5.58 13.36
CA ARG A 139 11.34 -4.74 12.64
C ARG A 139 11.98 -5.57 11.54
N ARG A 140 12.10 -4.99 10.33
CA ARG A 140 12.68 -5.75 9.23
C ARG A 140 13.25 -4.85 8.15
N ALA A 141 14.34 -5.30 7.54
CA ALA A 141 14.83 -4.74 6.30
C ALA A 141 13.96 -5.24 5.14
N PHE A 142 13.71 -4.37 4.17
CA PHE A 142 12.91 -4.70 2.99
C PHE A 142 13.82 -4.95 1.79
N THR A 143 13.48 -5.99 1.01
CA THR A 143 14.13 -6.25 -0.27
C THR A 143 13.51 -5.39 -1.36
N PRO A 144 14.23 -5.10 -2.46
CA PRO A 144 13.66 -4.42 -3.61
C PRO A 144 12.41 -5.12 -4.16
N ARG A 145 12.36 -6.45 -4.09
CA ARG A 145 11.20 -7.26 -4.48
C ARG A 145 9.96 -6.92 -3.66
N GLU A 146 10.11 -6.85 -2.34
CA GLU A 146 8.99 -6.57 -1.44
C GLU A 146 8.39 -5.19 -1.72
N VAL A 147 9.23 -4.19 -1.90
CA VAL A 147 8.81 -2.83 -2.26
C VAL A 147 8.13 -2.82 -3.64
N ALA A 148 8.73 -3.48 -4.62
CA ALA A 148 8.22 -3.53 -5.99
C ALA A 148 6.82 -4.18 -6.10
N LEU A 149 6.54 -5.21 -5.31
CA LEU A 149 5.21 -5.85 -5.26
C LEU A 149 4.12 -4.86 -4.81
N ILE A 150 4.38 -4.11 -3.76
CA ILE A 150 3.41 -3.16 -3.20
C ILE A 150 3.26 -1.96 -4.12
N GLU A 151 4.35 -1.46 -4.69
CA GLU A 151 4.29 -0.38 -5.68
C GLU A 151 3.50 -0.78 -6.92
N ALA A 152 3.67 -2.01 -7.40
CA ALA A 152 2.94 -2.52 -8.55
C ALA A 152 1.44 -2.68 -8.26
N LEU A 153 1.08 -3.12 -7.05
CA LEU A 153 -0.31 -3.18 -6.63
C LEU A 153 -0.91 -1.77 -6.56
N ALA A 154 -0.19 -0.83 -5.97
CA ALA A 154 -0.62 0.56 -5.87
C ALA A 154 -0.82 1.19 -7.25
N ALA A 155 0.06 0.92 -8.22
CA ALA A 155 -0.08 1.38 -9.59
C ALA A 155 -1.34 0.82 -10.26
N ALA A 156 -1.62 -0.46 -10.06
CA ALA A 156 -2.84 -1.09 -10.58
C ALA A 156 -4.11 -0.50 -9.97
N VAL A 157 -4.08 -0.18 -8.69
CA VAL A 157 -5.18 0.51 -7.99
C VAL A 157 -5.37 1.91 -8.55
N ALA A 158 -4.30 2.66 -8.78
CA ALA A 158 -4.36 4.00 -9.38
C ALA A 158 -5.02 3.99 -10.76
N GLU A 159 -4.65 3.03 -11.62
CA GLU A 159 -5.28 2.86 -12.94
C GLU A 159 -6.77 2.54 -12.82
N ALA A 160 -7.14 1.62 -11.94
CA ALA A 160 -8.54 1.27 -11.71
C ALA A 160 -9.35 2.46 -11.19
N MET A 161 -8.80 3.24 -10.28
CA MET A 161 -9.45 4.45 -9.75
C MET A 161 -9.64 5.52 -10.84
N ALA A 162 -8.63 5.75 -11.67
CA ALA A 162 -8.72 6.70 -12.78
C ALA A 162 -9.84 6.31 -13.76
N LYS A 163 -9.95 5.03 -14.07
CA LYS A 163 -11.00 4.47 -14.93
C LYS A 163 -12.39 4.62 -14.28
N ALA A 164 -12.51 4.36 -13.00
CA ALA A 164 -13.77 4.52 -12.26
C ALA A 164 -14.25 5.97 -12.24
N LYS A 165 -13.35 6.94 -12.13
CA LYS A 165 -13.68 8.37 -12.17
C LYS A 165 -14.11 8.85 -13.57
N ALA A 166 -13.59 8.23 -14.63
CA ALA A 166 -13.89 8.60 -16.00
C ALA A 166 -15.23 8.02 -16.50
N ALA A 167 -15.80 7.07 -15.77
CA ALA A 167 -17.05 6.41 -16.11
C ALA A 167 -18.28 7.27 -15.77
#